data_412663316bf9434cbd4d92c0d7696c45
#
_entry.id   412663316bf9434cbd4d92c0d7696c45
#
_cell.length_a   1.000
_cell.length_b   1.000
_cell.length_c   1.000
_cell.angle_alpha   90.00
_cell.angle_beta   90.00
_cell.angle_gamma   90.00
#
_symmetry.space_group_name_H-M   'P 1'
#
loop_
_entity.id
_entity.type
_entity.pdbx_description
1 polymer ?
#
loop_
_entity_poly.entity_id
_entity_poly.type
_entity_poly.pdbx_seq_one_letter_code
_entity_poly.pdbx_strand_id
1 'polypeptide(L)'
;MKRILIALLVLCCLIPQAAMAAEENRSYVFSLASNGEHDIRAETGELITVSLKLNRTDSTDAADMYAMQDEIIYDSTFFELVEGSVMAKSGLVTNDISIRGTERALYVNFLSVQTGESWNAEELLCTFQMKVIGKKGTGVLQNSSYLISTSDGTDTYEASDQNLTVRVGSTVNWMFILVIVICLILALLLLLILLLLLRRKKKEPKEFLMR
;
A
#
# COMPACT_ATOMS: atom_id res chain seq x y z
N MET A 1 18.37 17.73 -61.81
CA MET A 1 17.14 17.80 -60.98
C MET A 1 16.98 16.69 -59.96
N LYS A 2 17.15 15.39 -60.31
CA LYS A 2 17.03 14.28 -59.30
C LYS A 2 18.02 14.35 -58.11
N ARG A 3 19.26 14.83 -58.33
CA ARG A 3 20.27 14.95 -57.25
C ARG A 3 19.97 16.08 -56.25
N ILE A 4 19.32 17.15 -56.73
CA ILE A 4 18.91 18.28 -55.86
C ILE A 4 17.70 17.88 -55.00
N LEU A 5 16.80 17.05 -55.54
CA LEU A 5 15.62 16.57 -54.81
C LEU A 5 16.01 15.61 -53.67
N ILE A 6 17.04 14.76 -53.90
CA ILE A 6 17.60 13.85 -52.91
C ILE A 6 18.31 14.63 -51.78
N ALA A 7 19.07 15.67 -52.14
CA ALA A 7 19.74 16.53 -51.17
C ALA A 7 18.74 17.30 -50.30
N LEU A 8 17.61 17.75 -50.86
CA LEU A 8 16.54 18.42 -50.12
C LEU A 8 15.79 17.46 -49.19
N LEU A 9 15.59 16.20 -49.65
CA LEU A 9 14.94 15.17 -48.82
C LEU A 9 15.83 14.77 -47.63
N VAL A 10 17.15 14.67 -47.84
CA VAL A 10 18.10 14.38 -46.73
C VAL A 10 18.22 15.55 -45.79
N LEU A 11 18.12 16.80 -46.25
CA LEU A 11 18.12 17.99 -45.41
C LEU A 11 16.85 18.11 -44.58
N CYS A 12 15.68 17.69 -45.10
CA CYS A 12 14.44 17.59 -44.30
C CYS A 12 14.49 16.49 -43.24
N CYS A 13 15.26 15.41 -43.45
CA CYS A 13 15.48 14.38 -42.44
C CYS A 13 16.52 14.77 -41.37
N LEU A 14 17.26 15.86 -41.62
CA LEU A 14 18.23 16.44 -40.68
C LEU A 14 17.67 17.65 -39.92
N ILE A 15 16.35 17.92 -40.00
CA ILE A 15 15.73 18.82 -39.06
C ILE A 15 15.91 18.14 -37.71
N PRO A 16 16.65 18.75 -36.79
CA PRO A 16 16.92 18.12 -35.53
C PRO A 16 15.60 17.88 -34.83
N GLN A 17 15.34 16.66 -34.43
CA GLN A 17 14.40 16.32 -33.35
C GLN A 17 14.91 16.89 -32.01
N ALA A 18 15.65 17.96 -32.05
CA ALA A 18 16.29 18.61 -30.94
C ALA A 18 15.49 19.78 -30.42
N ALA A 19 14.19 19.57 -30.22
CA ALA A 19 13.42 20.41 -29.31
C ALA A 19 12.11 19.73 -28.90
N MET A 20 12.12 18.42 -28.73
CA MET A 20 11.39 17.91 -27.60
C MET A 20 12.31 18.23 -26.43
N ALA A 21 12.03 19.33 -25.70
CA ALA A 21 12.50 19.49 -24.35
C ALA A 21 12.30 18.11 -23.72
N ALA A 22 13.34 17.55 -23.13
CA ALA A 22 13.17 16.36 -22.31
C ALA A 22 12.06 16.76 -21.35
N GLU A 23 10.88 16.18 -21.52
CA GLU A 23 9.87 16.23 -20.47
C GLU A 23 10.64 15.82 -19.24
N GLU A 24 10.83 16.75 -18.32
CA GLU A 24 11.36 16.44 -17.01
C GLU A 24 10.41 15.36 -16.49
N ASN A 25 10.88 14.12 -16.48
CA ASN A 25 10.09 12.95 -16.08
C ASN A 25 9.90 13.04 -14.56
N ARG A 26 9.11 14.02 -14.12
CA ARG A 26 8.74 14.15 -12.72
C ARG A 26 7.79 13.00 -12.40
N SER A 27 8.22 12.15 -11.52
CA SER A 27 7.43 11.04 -11.03
C SER A 27 6.86 11.38 -9.69
N TYR A 28 5.58 11.15 -9.50
CA TYR A 28 4.89 11.31 -8.23
C TYR A 28 4.25 9.99 -7.81
N VAL A 29 4.20 9.76 -6.49
CA VAL A 29 3.54 8.61 -5.89
C VAL A 29 2.60 9.11 -4.80
N PHE A 30 1.32 8.82 -4.95
CA PHE A 30 0.37 8.91 -3.84
C PHE A 30 0.49 7.67 -2.98
N SER A 31 0.63 7.85 -1.69
CA SER A 31 0.94 6.77 -0.77
C SER A 31 0.00 6.80 0.43
N LEU A 32 -0.77 5.72 0.58
CA LEU A 32 -1.59 5.48 1.77
C LEU A 32 -0.85 4.60 2.74
N ALA A 33 -0.75 5.04 3.99
CA ALA A 33 -0.11 4.28 5.05
C ALA A 33 -0.83 4.44 6.38
N SER A 34 -0.72 3.45 7.25
CA SER A 34 -1.07 3.55 8.66
C SER A 34 0.17 3.23 9.48
N ASN A 35 0.57 4.16 10.37
CA ASN A 35 1.83 4.07 11.12
C ASN A 35 3.07 3.83 10.24
N GLY A 36 3.05 4.30 8.98
CA GLY A 36 4.13 4.11 8.00
C GLY A 36 4.11 2.77 7.26
N GLU A 37 3.14 1.90 7.51
CA GLU A 37 2.99 0.60 6.85
C GLU A 37 1.84 0.62 5.84
N HIS A 38 2.01 -0.11 4.73
CA HIS A 38 1.03 -0.24 3.65
C HIS A 38 0.23 -1.56 3.70
N ASP A 39 0.60 -2.46 4.59
CA ASP A 39 -0.08 -3.73 4.85
C ASP A 39 -0.13 -3.94 6.36
N ILE A 40 -1.30 -3.74 6.96
CA ILE A 40 -1.49 -3.79 8.39
C ILE A 40 -2.50 -4.86 8.79
N ARG A 41 -2.48 -5.21 10.07
CA ARG A 41 -3.52 -6.01 10.71
C ARG A 41 -4.32 -5.13 11.65
N ALA A 42 -5.61 -5.37 11.65
CA ALA A 42 -6.52 -4.69 12.56
C ALA A 42 -7.63 -5.64 13.04
N GLU A 43 -8.27 -5.28 14.11
CA GLU A 43 -9.44 -6.01 14.64
C GLU A 43 -10.75 -5.31 14.23
N THR A 44 -11.84 -6.08 14.18
CA THR A 44 -13.18 -5.50 13.98
C THR A 44 -13.50 -4.51 15.09
N GLY A 45 -13.87 -3.30 14.73
CA GLY A 45 -14.15 -2.19 15.64
C GLY A 45 -12.96 -1.28 15.93
N GLU A 46 -11.76 -1.66 15.47
CA GLU A 46 -10.54 -0.86 15.64
C GLU A 46 -10.60 0.41 14.80
N LEU A 47 -10.04 1.49 15.35
CA LEU A 47 -9.81 2.75 14.65
C LEU A 47 -8.37 2.78 14.16
N ILE A 48 -8.19 2.87 12.84
CA ILE A 48 -6.88 3.04 12.22
C ILE A 48 -6.74 4.48 11.74
N THR A 49 -5.59 5.09 11.99
CA THR A 49 -5.24 6.40 11.44
C THR A 49 -4.49 6.19 10.14
N VAL A 50 -5.03 6.75 9.08
CA VAL A 50 -4.45 6.67 7.72
C VAL A 50 -3.86 8.02 7.36
N SER A 51 -2.69 8.00 6.74
CA SER A 51 -2.05 9.16 6.13
C SER A 51 -2.00 9.01 4.62
N LEU A 52 -2.35 10.07 3.90
CA LEU A 52 -2.10 10.23 2.47
C LEU A 52 -0.93 11.16 2.28
N LYS A 53 0.10 10.68 1.59
CA LYS A 53 1.28 11.48 1.22
C LYS A 53 1.42 11.55 -0.30
N LEU A 54 1.96 12.66 -0.78
CA LEU A 54 2.47 12.80 -2.13
C LEU A 54 3.99 12.81 -2.07
N ASN A 55 4.62 11.89 -2.77
CA ASN A 55 6.07 11.78 -2.82
C ASN A 55 6.56 12.02 -4.25
N ARG A 56 7.49 12.94 -4.42
CA ARG A 56 8.24 13.14 -5.65
C ARG A 56 9.43 12.18 -5.67
N THR A 57 9.57 11.37 -6.74
CA THR A 57 10.58 10.30 -6.80
C THR A 57 11.80 10.65 -7.65
N ASP A 58 11.72 11.70 -8.45
CA ASP A 58 12.80 12.15 -9.35
C ASP A 58 13.72 13.21 -8.73
N SER A 59 13.27 13.90 -7.68
CA SER A 59 14.03 14.95 -6.98
C SER A 59 13.63 15.04 -5.51
N THR A 60 14.54 15.58 -4.71
CA THR A 60 14.30 15.96 -3.31
C THR A 60 13.93 17.45 -3.16
N ASP A 61 13.91 18.18 -4.26
CA ASP A 61 13.60 19.61 -4.25
C ASP A 61 12.09 19.85 -4.17
N ALA A 62 11.71 20.96 -3.58
CA ALA A 62 10.33 21.44 -3.62
C ALA A 62 9.89 21.77 -5.05
N ALA A 63 8.61 21.62 -5.31
CA ALA A 63 8.00 22.03 -6.58
C ALA A 63 6.72 22.82 -6.33
N ASP A 64 6.44 23.77 -7.21
CA ASP A 64 5.18 24.51 -7.15
C ASP A 64 4.05 23.62 -7.63
N MET A 65 3.02 23.49 -6.80
CA MET A 65 1.82 22.72 -7.11
C MET A 65 0.68 23.68 -7.48
N TYR A 66 0.08 23.45 -8.64
CA TYR A 66 -1.04 24.24 -9.13
C TYR A 66 -2.37 23.48 -9.02
N ALA A 67 -2.35 22.20 -9.32
CA ALA A 67 -3.52 21.35 -9.16
C ALA A 67 -3.12 19.91 -8.81
N MET A 68 -3.97 19.26 -8.02
CA MET A 68 -3.84 17.86 -7.67
C MET A 68 -5.23 17.29 -7.40
N GLN A 69 -5.47 16.07 -7.84
CA GLN A 69 -6.69 15.33 -7.53
C GLN A 69 -6.37 13.87 -7.28
N ASP A 70 -6.88 13.38 -6.18
CA ASP A 70 -6.77 11.98 -5.75
C ASP A 70 -8.09 11.47 -5.18
N GLU A 71 -8.35 10.18 -5.35
CA GLU A 71 -9.51 9.47 -4.78
C GLU A 71 -9.02 8.31 -3.93
N ILE A 72 -9.53 8.23 -2.70
CA ILE A 72 -9.31 7.08 -1.83
C ILE A 72 -10.58 6.25 -1.80
N ILE A 73 -10.62 5.18 -2.62
CA ILE A 73 -11.77 4.31 -2.78
C ILE A 73 -11.76 3.22 -1.71
N TYR A 74 -12.93 2.96 -1.10
CA TYR A 74 -13.08 1.94 -0.08
C TYR A 74 -14.47 1.31 -0.08
N ASP A 75 -14.56 0.07 0.43
CA ASP A 75 -15.82 -0.63 0.62
C ASP A 75 -16.42 -0.26 1.99
N SER A 76 -17.60 0.35 1.98
CA SER A 76 -18.32 0.76 3.19
C SER A 76 -18.87 -0.40 4.01
N THR A 77 -18.78 -1.64 3.54
CA THR A 77 -19.07 -2.83 4.35
C THR A 77 -17.85 -3.30 5.15
N PHE A 78 -16.67 -2.80 4.80
CA PHE A 78 -15.42 -3.14 5.46
C PHE A 78 -14.85 -1.98 6.28
N PHE A 79 -15.06 -0.75 5.83
CA PHE A 79 -14.56 0.46 6.45
C PHE A 79 -15.67 1.51 6.62
N GLU A 80 -15.56 2.27 7.68
CA GLU A 80 -16.38 3.45 7.95
C GLU A 80 -15.46 4.64 8.21
N LEU A 81 -15.56 5.69 7.40
CA LEU A 81 -14.84 6.94 7.65
C LEU A 81 -15.41 7.60 8.91
N VAL A 82 -14.56 7.92 9.87
CA VAL A 82 -14.97 8.63 11.08
C VAL A 82 -15.27 10.08 10.74
N GLU A 83 -16.51 10.50 10.97
CA GLU A 83 -16.96 11.87 10.68
C GLU A 83 -16.09 12.91 11.41
N GLY A 84 -15.68 13.96 10.69
CA GLY A 84 -14.85 15.03 11.24
C GLY A 84 -13.40 14.65 11.53
N SER A 85 -12.95 13.44 11.18
CA SER A 85 -11.57 12.98 11.41
C SER A 85 -10.58 13.42 10.35
N VAL A 86 -11.04 13.91 9.21
CA VAL A 86 -10.17 14.31 8.10
C VAL A 86 -9.45 15.62 8.47
N MET A 87 -8.14 15.54 8.60
CA MET A 87 -7.26 16.69 8.83
C MET A 87 -6.41 16.88 7.59
N ALA A 88 -6.80 17.81 6.75
CA ALA A 88 -6.14 18.10 5.48
C ALA A 88 -5.16 19.28 5.61
N LYS A 89 -4.10 19.25 4.79
CA LYS A 89 -3.22 20.40 4.56
C LYS A 89 -4.05 21.62 4.14
N SER A 90 -3.62 22.80 4.55
CA SER A 90 -4.28 24.05 4.13
C SER A 90 -4.39 24.12 2.60
N GLY A 91 -5.53 24.62 2.10
CA GLY A 91 -5.82 24.71 0.67
C GLY A 91 -6.39 23.44 0.03
N LEU A 92 -6.32 22.29 0.70
CA LEU A 92 -6.98 21.06 0.22
C LEU A 92 -8.48 21.08 0.54
N VAL A 93 -9.26 20.59 -0.40
CA VAL A 93 -10.70 20.33 -0.23
C VAL A 93 -10.92 18.82 -0.25
N THR A 94 -11.59 18.31 0.79
CA THR A 94 -11.90 16.88 0.92
C THR A 94 -13.40 16.67 0.94
N ASN A 95 -13.86 15.59 0.30
CA ASN A 95 -15.27 15.21 0.28
C ASN A 95 -15.42 13.69 0.20
N ASP A 96 -16.21 13.11 1.09
CA ASP A 96 -16.54 11.68 1.10
C ASP A 96 -17.91 11.43 0.49
N ILE A 97 -17.95 10.72 -0.62
CA ILE A 97 -19.18 10.45 -1.37
C ILE A 97 -19.37 8.96 -1.67
N SER A 98 -20.61 8.56 -1.86
CA SER A 98 -20.93 7.23 -2.40
C SER A 98 -20.73 7.24 -3.92
N ILE A 99 -19.98 6.26 -4.45
CA ILE A 99 -19.75 6.12 -5.89
C ILE A 99 -20.79 5.15 -6.47
N ARG A 100 -20.72 3.88 -6.05
CA ARG A 100 -21.60 2.83 -6.55
C ARG A 100 -21.73 1.67 -5.55
N GLY A 101 -22.96 1.27 -5.23
CA GLY A 101 -23.21 0.16 -4.31
C GLY A 101 -22.62 0.41 -2.93
N THR A 102 -21.65 -0.40 -2.52
CA THR A 102 -20.94 -0.25 -1.24
C THR A 102 -19.64 0.56 -1.37
N GLU A 103 -19.27 0.94 -2.58
CA GLU A 103 -18.06 1.73 -2.82
C GLU A 103 -18.28 3.20 -2.48
N ARG A 104 -17.36 3.76 -1.72
CA ARG A 104 -17.25 5.17 -1.40
C ARG A 104 -15.88 5.69 -1.78
N ALA A 105 -15.78 7.01 -1.98
CA ALA A 105 -14.49 7.66 -2.18
C ALA A 105 -14.35 8.89 -1.30
N LEU A 106 -13.21 9.02 -0.65
CA LEU A 106 -12.73 10.26 -0.09
C LEU A 106 -11.91 10.97 -1.18
N TYR A 107 -12.49 12.03 -1.75
CA TYR A 107 -11.81 12.92 -2.68
C TYR A 107 -10.90 13.88 -1.94
N VAL A 108 -9.71 14.09 -2.50
CA VAL A 108 -8.72 15.05 -2.01
C VAL A 108 -8.27 15.90 -3.19
N ASN A 109 -8.64 17.19 -3.17
CA ASN A 109 -8.41 18.11 -4.29
C ASN A 109 -7.65 19.35 -3.84
N PHE A 110 -6.76 19.81 -4.70
CA PHE A 110 -6.06 21.07 -4.58
C PHE A 110 -6.13 21.83 -5.90
N LEU A 111 -6.37 23.14 -5.84
CA LEU A 111 -6.35 24.01 -7.00
C LEU A 111 -5.88 25.40 -6.60
N SER A 112 -4.81 25.88 -7.24
CA SER A 112 -4.30 27.24 -7.13
C SER A 112 -4.10 27.81 -8.54
N VAL A 113 -5.01 28.67 -8.99
CA VAL A 113 -5.05 29.13 -10.40
C VAL A 113 -4.15 30.32 -10.70
N GLN A 114 -3.61 31.00 -9.69
CA GLN A 114 -2.83 32.22 -9.89
C GLN A 114 -1.34 32.02 -9.64
N THR A 115 -1.02 31.43 -8.52
CA THR A 115 0.37 31.16 -8.11
C THR A 115 0.40 29.78 -7.54
N GLY A 116 1.33 28.92 -7.99
CA GLY A 116 1.55 27.64 -7.36
C GLY A 116 1.85 27.76 -5.87
N GLU A 117 1.58 26.73 -5.13
CA GLU A 117 2.01 26.58 -3.73
C GLU A 117 3.24 25.67 -3.70
N SER A 118 4.31 26.11 -3.08
CA SER A 118 5.53 25.32 -2.99
C SER A 118 5.34 24.15 -2.02
N TRP A 119 5.43 22.91 -2.55
CA TRP A 119 5.31 21.68 -1.81
C TRP A 119 6.66 20.95 -1.74
N ASN A 120 6.95 20.35 -0.61
CA ASN A 120 8.15 19.54 -0.45
C ASN A 120 8.09 18.28 -1.31
N ALA A 121 9.23 17.64 -1.55
CA ALA A 121 9.29 16.38 -2.28
C ALA A 121 8.53 15.25 -1.56
N GLU A 122 8.42 15.29 -0.24
CA GLU A 122 7.52 14.46 0.56
C GLU A 122 6.53 15.39 1.27
N GLU A 123 5.26 15.33 0.89
CA GLU A 123 4.22 16.19 1.42
C GLU A 123 3.08 15.37 2.03
N LEU A 124 2.75 15.64 3.30
CA LEU A 124 1.59 15.06 3.95
C LEU A 124 0.34 15.84 3.51
N LEU A 125 -0.53 15.19 2.74
CA LEU A 125 -1.74 15.81 2.23
C LEU A 125 -2.87 15.81 3.26
N CYS A 126 -3.16 14.66 3.82
CA CYS A 126 -4.15 14.56 4.89
C CYS A 126 -3.92 13.34 5.78
N THR A 127 -4.53 13.39 6.95
CA THR A 127 -4.74 12.23 7.81
C THR A 127 -6.24 12.09 8.09
N PHE A 128 -6.71 10.86 8.28
CA PHE A 128 -8.10 10.56 8.61
C PHE A 128 -8.18 9.25 9.39
N GLN A 129 -9.29 9.05 10.06
CA GLN A 129 -9.54 7.81 10.79
C GLN A 129 -10.56 6.95 10.07
N MET A 130 -10.25 5.67 9.94
CA MET A 130 -11.15 4.64 9.45
C MET A 130 -11.46 3.66 10.57
N LYS A 131 -12.73 3.40 10.79
CA LYS A 131 -13.17 2.31 11.65
C LYS A 131 -13.27 1.04 10.82
N VAL A 132 -12.60 0.01 11.24
CA VAL A 132 -12.68 -1.32 10.63
C VAL A 132 -13.95 -2.00 11.07
N ILE A 133 -14.92 -2.19 10.18
CA ILE A 133 -16.22 -2.84 10.47
C ILE A 133 -16.32 -4.24 9.86
N GLY A 134 -15.42 -4.57 8.91
CA GLY A 134 -15.31 -5.91 8.35
C GLY A 134 -14.99 -6.96 9.42
N LYS A 135 -15.68 -8.11 9.37
CA LYS A 135 -15.55 -9.16 10.40
C LYS A 135 -14.34 -10.07 10.18
N LYS A 136 -13.97 -10.30 8.93
CA LYS A 136 -12.85 -11.17 8.54
C LYS A 136 -12.51 -10.94 7.07
N GLY A 137 -11.23 -11.06 6.73
CA GLY A 137 -10.75 -10.96 5.34
C GLY A 137 -9.76 -9.81 5.16
N THR A 138 -9.68 -9.33 3.94
CA THR A 138 -8.78 -8.25 3.54
C THR A 138 -9.60 -7.13 2.94
N GLY A 139 -9.49 -5.93 3.50
CA GLY A 139 -9.98 -4.69 2.92
C GLY A 139 -8.83 -3.90 2.34
N VAL A 140 -9.11 -3.11 1.32
CA VAL A 140 -8.13 -2.23 0.69
C VAL A 140 -8.69 -0.81 0.66
N LEU A 141 -7.91 0.15 1.12
CA LEU A 141 -8.08 1.55 0.76
C LEU A 141 -7.27 1.76 -0.51
N GLN A 142 -7.97 1.89 -1.62
CA GLN A 142 -7.36 2.00 -2.93
C GLN A 142 -7.15 3.46 -3.28
N ASN A 143 -5.91 3.81 -3.55
CA ASN A 143 -5.57 5.10 -4.15
C ASN A 143 -5.90 5.07 -5.64
N SER A 144 -6.45 6.16 -6.14
CA SER A 144 -6.73 6.35 -7.57
C SER A 144 -6.46 7.81 -7.91
N SER A 145 -5.23 8.07 -8.33
CA SER A 145 -4.81 9.41 -8.72
C SER A 145 -5.29 9.76 -10.12
N TYR A 146 -5.51 11.06 -10.35
CA TYR A 146 -5.86 11.57 -11.67
C TYR A 146 -4.69 12.34 -12.26
N LEU A 147 -4.53 13.60 -11.85
CA LEU A 147 -3.54 14.50 -12.43
C LEU A 147 -2.85 15.32 -11.36
N ILE A 148 -1.58 15.58 -11.61
CA ILE A 148 -0.79 16.57 -10.89
C ILE A 148 -0.35 17.62 -11.91
N SER A 149 -0.55 18.88 -11.60
CA SER A 149 -0.10 20.02 -12.40
C SER A 149 0.88 20.83 -11.58
N THR A 150 2.08 20.95 -12.12
CA THR A 150 3.18 21.75 -11.55
C THR A 150 3.62 22.82 -12.54
N SER A 151 4.43 23.77 -12.12
CA SER A 151 4.84 24.90 -12.93
C SER A 151 3.60 25.65 -13.49
N ASP A 152 3.57 26.77 -13.90
CA ASP A 152 2.50 27.64 -14.43
C ASP A 152 1.10 26.99 -14.77
N GLY A 153 0.85 25.73 -14.34
CA GLY A 153 -0.39 24.99 -14.60
C GLY A 153 -0.46 24.36 -16.00
N THR A 154 0.61 24.37 -16.77
CA THR A 154 0.66 23.79 -18.12
C THR A 154 1.21 22.36 -18.11
N ASP A 155 2.11 22.03 -17.18
CA ASP A 155 2.68 20.70 -17.08
C ASP A 155 1.80 19.81 -16.23
N THR A 156 1.43 18.67 -16.77
CA THR A 156 0.65 17.64 -16.10
C THR A 156 1.44 16.35 -16.02
N TYR A 157 1.40 15.69 -14.87
CA TYR A 157 2.12 14.44 -14.62
C TYR A 157 1.15 13.39 -14.14
N GLU A 158 1.36 12.17 -14.61
CA GLU A 158 0.71 11.00 -14.05
C GLU A 158 1.41 10.60 -12.74
N ALA A 159 0.61 10.24 -11.74
CA ALA A 159 1.12 9.69 -10.51
C ALA A 159 0.91 8.17 -10.47
N SER A 160 1.77 7.48 -9.75
CA SER A 160 1.52 6.10 -9.36
C SER A 160 0.88 6.05 -7.98
N ASP A 161 0.17 4.94 -7.71
CA ASP A 161 -0.65 4.80 -6.52
C ASP A 161 -0.13 3.68 -5.63
N GLN A 162 -0.03 3.96 -4.33
CA GLN A 162 0.28 2.97 -3.32
C GLN A 162 -0.88 2.84 -2.34
N ASN A 163 -1.50 1.67 -2.35
CA ASN A 163 -2.68 1.34 -1.56
C ASN A 163 -2.33 0.97 -0.11
N LEU A 164 -3.32 1.06 0.78
CA LEU A 164 -3.24 0.49 2.12
C LEU A 164 -4.10 -0.77 2.20
N THR A 165 -3.47 -1.89 2.52
CA THR A 165 -4.13 -3.18 2.75
C THR A 165 -4.35 -3.40 4.24
N VAL A 166 -5.57 -3.73 4.64
CA VAL A 166 -5.94 -4.00 6.04
C VAL A 166 -6.45 -5.43 6.16
N ARG A 167 -5.79 -6.24 6.94
CA ARG A 167 -6.16 -7.64 7.18
C ARG A 167 -6.86 -7.77 8.52
N VAL A 168 -8.11 -8.26 8.50
CA VAL A 168 -8.94 -8.46 9.69
C VAL A 168 -9.07 -9.92 10.02
N GLY A 169 -8.96 -10.21 11.30
CA GLY A 169 -9.09 -11.55 11.83
C GLY A 169 -7.76 -12.26 12.05
N SER A 170 -7.80 -13.19 13.00
CA SER A 170 -6.64 -13.99 13.38
C SER A 170 -6.21 -14.87 12.22
N THR A 171 -5.05 -14.61 11.68
CA THR A 171 -4.34 -15.64 10.91
C THR A 171 -3.88 -16.67 11.91
N VAL A 172 -4.69 -17.72 12.10
CA VAL A 172 -4.22 -18.92 12.81
C VAL A 172 -2.98 -19.38 12.06
N ASN A 173 -1.83 -19.25 12.69
CA ASN A 173 -0.59 -19.70 12.09
C ASN A 173 -0.59 -21.23 12.09
N TRP A 174 -1.17 -21.84 11.04
CA TRP A 174 -1.27 -23.28 10.86
C TRP A 174 0.08 -23.98 10.97
N MET A 175 1.17 -23.31 10.61
CA MET A 175 2.53 -23.81 10.79
C MET A 175 2.85 -23.99 12.28
N PHE A 176 2.45 -23.04 13.14
CA PHE A 176 2.68 -23.13 14.57
C PHE A 176 1.86 -24.26 15.20
N ILE A 177 0.59 -24.41 14.81
CA ILE A 177 -0.26 -25.52 15.25
C ILE A 177 0.34 -26.86 14.78
N LEU A 178 0.77 -26.95 13.51
CA LEU A 178 1.40 -28.14 12.98
C LEU A 178 2.65 -28.53 13.77
N VAL A 179 3.51 -27.59 14.11
CA VAL A 179 4.71 -27.83 14.93
C VAL A 179 4.33 -28.36 16.31
N ILE A 180 3.34 -27.75 16.98
CA ILE A 180 2.86 -28.23 18.29
C ILE A 180 2.35 -29.67 18.19
N VAL A 181 1.53 -29.98 17.17
CA VAL A 181 0.98 -31.32 16.96
C VAL A 181 2.11 -32.35 16.72
N ILE A 182 3.10 -32.03 15.90
CA ILE A 182 4.26 -32.91 15.65
C ILE A 182 5.03 -33.12 16.95
N CYS A 183 5.30 -32.10 17.75
CA CYS A 183 6.00 -32.24 19.04
C CYS A 183 5.23 -33.12 20.01
N LEU A 184 3.91 -33.01 20.07
CA LEU A 184 3.07 -33.88 20.92
C LEU A 184 3.12 -35.34 20.47
N ILE A 185 3.06 -35.60 19.16
CA ILE A 185 3.17 -36.95 18.60
C ILE A 185 4.53 -37.58 18.95
N LEU A 186 5.63 -36.82 18.78
CA LEU A 186 6.97 -37.30 19.12
C LEU A 186 7.10 -37.57 20.60
N ALA A 187 6.57 -36.74 21.47
CA ALA A 187 6.57 -36.95 22.93
C ALA A 187 5.81 -38.23 23.32
N LEU A 188 4.65 -38.48 22.71
CA LEU A 188 3.86 -39.69 22.90
C LEU A 188 4.61 -40.96 22.44
N LEU A 189 5.27 -40.88 21.28
CA LEU A 189 6.09 -41.99 20.77
C LEU A 189 7.26 -42.32 21.71
N LEU A 190 7.97 -41.30 22.21
CA LEU A 190 9.06 -41.49 23.20
C LEU A 190 8.55 -42.10 24.48
N LEU A 191 7.39 -41.65 24.98
CA LEU A 191 6.76 -42.24 26.17
C LEU A 191 6.40 -43.71 25.94
N LEU A 192 5.85 -44.06 24.77
CA LEU A 192 5.52 -45.43 24.40
C LEU A 192 6.77 -46.32 24.36
N ILE A 193 7.83 -45.84 23.72
CA ILE A 193 9.13 -46.54 23.67
C ILE A 193 9.67 -46.78 25.08
N LEU A 194 9.64 -45.78 25.95
CA LEU A 194 10.08 -45.88 27.33
C LEU A 194 9.28 -46.96 28.11
N LEU A 195 7.95 -46.94 27.94
CA LEU A 195 7.07 -47.94 28.57
C LEU A 195 7.36 -49.36 28.06
N LEU A 196 7.65 -49.53 26.77
CA LEU A 196 8.02 -50.83 26.20
C LEU A 196 9.38 -51.33 26.74
N LEU A 197 10.37 -50.45 26.88
CA LEU A 197 11.67 -50.75 27.46
C LEU A 197 11.56 -51.14 28.94
N LEU A 198 10.73 -50.42 29.71
CA LEU A 198 10.46 -50.77 31.12
C LEU A 198 9.76 -52.13 31.27
N ARG A 199 8.80 -52.44 30.35
CA ARG A 199 8.15 -53.75 30.31
C ARG A 199 9.12 -54.89 29.95
N ARG A 200 10.10 -54.65 29.05
CA ARG A 200 11.14 -55.65 28.72
C ARG A 200 12.06 -55.92 29.91
N LYS A 201 12.52 -54.90 30.64
CA LYS A 201 13.34 -55.07 31.86
C LYS A 201 12.63 -55.87 32.97
N LYS A 202 11.29 -55.82 33.03
CA LYS A 202 10.52 -56.54 34.04
C LYS A 202 10.30 -58.02 33.68
N LYS A 203 10.63 -58.46 32.44
CA LYS A 203 10.49 -59.83 31.95
C LYS A 203 11.81 -60.67 31.99
N GLU A 204 12.94 -60.06 32.41
CA GLU A 204 14.14 -60.87 32.62
C GLU A 204 13.93 -61.71 33.87
N PRO A 205 13.91 -63.10 33.77
CA PRO A 205 13.75 -63.96 34.92
C PRO A 205 15.02 -63.91 35.79
N LYS A 206 14.82 -63.81 37.08
CA LYS A 206 15.88 -64.05 38.06
C LYS A 206 16.27 -65.56 38.04
N GLU A 207 16.88 -65.95 36.95
CA GLU A 207 17.61 -67.26 36.94
C GLU A 207 19.10 -66.97 37.04
N PHE A 208 19.62 -66.98 38.25
CA PHE A 208 20.97 -67.42 38.51
C PHE A 208 21.35 -67.11 39.97
N LEU A 209 20.78 -67.87 40.89
CA LEU A 209 21.43 -68.05 42.24
C LEU A 209 20.94 -69.36 42.85
N MET A 210 21.46 -70.48 42.28
CA MET A 210 21.63 -71.73 43.01
C MET A 210 22.77 -72.53 42.35
N ARG A 211 23.98 -72.31 42.89
CA ARG A 211 25.03 -73.27 42.99
C ARG A 211 25.99 -72.85 44.07
#